data_340deaa58b6fc99b1dfd4eed88678602
#
_entry.id   340deaa58b6fc99b1dfd4eed88678602
#
_cell.length_a   1.000
_cell.length_b   1.000
_cell.length_c   1.000
_cell.angle_alpha   90.00
_cell.angle_beta   90.00
_cell.angle_gamma   90.00
#
_symmetry.space_group_name_H-M   'P 1'
#
loop_
_entity.id
_entity.type
_entity.pdbx_description
1 polymer ?
#
loop_
_entity_poly.entity_id
_entity_poly.type
_entity_poly.pdbx_seq_one_letter_code
_entity_poly.pdbx_strand_id
1 'polypeptide(L)'
;MLNRRAFLCGFLSFAAAAGLPGGVAGAMAAGLKVMASSYPVWLLTRDVTARTPGLTPELLVAASAGCPHDYTLTPRDMLRLSSSSTLIINGRGFEAFLSSALDQLKKLSVIDAGGNIPALPEDDDHHDGSDHHDEHEHHHDHPHGNPHYFSSPARAAVMVKNIAEGLASLAPGEAAVLRATGSELEGRLNKLGEEVAKLGKSGSGVDFILQHDALSWFFHDAGLSVMGVLQEEADEPPSAAALGALVKKMKAGIVVTEPQFPERVARSLARDAGAGLISLDPLASGPANPPAGYYEKVMASNVAALTKVLRDGAK
;
A
#
# COMPACT_ATOMS: atom_id res chain seq x y z
N MET A 1 -87.80 49.17 7.22
CA MET A 1 -86.96 50.09 6.47
C MET A 1 -85.61 50.23 7.21
N LEU A 2 -84.67 49.39 7.02
CA LEU A 2 -83.25 49.67 7.36
C LEU A 2 -82.38 48.59 6.66
N ASN A 3 -81.62 49.06 5.73
CA ASN A 3 -80.62 48.27 5.01
C ASN A 3 -79.40 48.05 5.87
N ARG A 4 -79.00 46.79 6.17
CA ARG A 4 -77.74 46.45 6.74
C ARG A 4 -76.88 45.77 5.67
N ARG A 5 -75.88 46.54 5.18
CA ARG A 5 -74.81 45.98 4.36
C ARG A 5 -73.79 45.28 5.30
N ALA A 6 -73.68 43.98 5.14
CA ALA A 6 -72.62 43.23 5.77
C ALA A 6 -71.32 43.34 4.99
N PHE A 7 -70.26 43.83 5.65
CA PHE A 7 -68.86 43.82 5.15
C PHE A 7 -68.28 42.42 5.38
N LEU A 8 -67.95 41.71 4.30
CA LEU A 8 -67.12 40.51 4.37
C LEU A 8 -65.64 40.98 4.36
N CYS A 9 -64.96 40.79 5.49
CA CYS A 9 -63.51 40.81 5.57
C CYS A 9 -62.94 39.47 5.07
N GLY A 10 -62.30 39.50 3.88
CA GLY A 10 -61.57 38.34 3.42
C GLY A 10 -60.24 38.23 4.14
N PHE A 11 -60.04 37.16 4.88
CA PHE A 11 -58.72 36.76 5.38
C PHE A 11 -57.93 36.11 4.26
N LEU A 12 -56.91 36.78 3.72
CA LEU A 12 -55.88 36.15 2.92
C LEU A 12 -54.98 35.34 3.86
N SER A 13 -55.12 34.05 3.82
CA SER A 13 -54.15 33.12 4.44
C SER A 13 -52.90 33.07 3.53
N PHE A 14 -51.82 33.70 3.99
CA PHE A 14 -50.50 33.51 3.40
C PHE A 14 -49.95 32.13 3.83
N ALA A 15 -50.02 31.15 2.95
CA ALA A 15 -49.33 29.89 3.14
C ALA A 15 -47.85 30.11 2.93
N ALA A 16 -47.06 30.22 3.99
CA ALA A 16 -45.60 30.15 3.93
C ALA A 16 -45.20 28.74 3.50
N ALA A 17 -44.85 28.57 2.22
CA ALA A 17 -44.17 27.38 1.75
C ALA A 17 -42.76 27.40 2.38
N ALA A 18 -42.60 26.61 3.44
CA ALA A 18 -41.28 26.24 3.95
C ALA A 18 -40.59 25.42 2.86
N GLY A 19 -39.74 26.09 2.09
CA GLY A 19 -38.81 25.45 1.17
C GLY A 19 -37.88 24.55 1.99
N LEU A 20 -38.07 23.23 1.91
CA LEU A 20 -37.05 22.26 2.30
C LEU A 20 -35.76 22.64 1.56
N PRO A 21 -34.62 22.73 2.23
CA PRO A 21 -33.37 22.88 1.52
C PRO A 21 -33.26 21.64 0.63
N GLY A 22 -33.47 21.82 -0.68
CA GLY A 22 -33.16 20.82 -1.67
C GLY A 22 -31.73 20.40 -1.43
N GLY A 23 -31.55 19.16 -0.97
CA GLY A 23 -30.24 18.54 -0.92
C GLY A 23 -29.66 18.74 -2.31
N VAL A 24 -28.54 19.43 -2.40
CA VAL A 24 -27.67 19.41 -3.57
C VAL A 24 -27.26 17.95 -3.67
N ALA A 25 -28.05 17.16 -4.40
CA ALA A 25 -27.62 15.85 -4.86
C ALA A 25 -26.32 16.17 -5.61
N GLY A 26 -25.20 15.86 -4.98
CA GLY A 26 -23.89 16.09 -5.55
C GLY A 26 -23.94 15.57 -6.97
N ALA A 27 -23.52 16.39 -7.94
CA ALA A 27 -23.29 15.89 -9.26
C ALA A 27 -22.37 14.67 -9.10
N MET A 28 -22.99 13.50 -9.16
CA MET A 28 -22.28 12.24 -8.97
C MET A 28 -21.02 12.31 -9.82
N ALA A 29 -19.91 11.81 -9.31
CA ALA A 29 -18.68 11.59 -10.07
C ALA A 29 -18.91 10.54 -11.19
N ALA A 30 -20.11 10.59 -11.79
CA ALA A 30 -20.59 9.74 -12.85
C ALA A 30 -19.71 9.98 -14.07
N GLY A 31 -18.62 9.17 -14.15
CA GLY A 31 -17.68 9.22 -15.24
C GLY A 31 -16.20 9.14 -14.86
N LEU A 32 -15.82 9.34 -13.60
CA LEU A 32 -14.41 9.18 -13.20
C LEU A 32 -14.09 7.69 -13.05
N LYS A 33 -13.41 7.15 -14.06
CA LYS A 33 -12.92 5.76 -14.02
C LYS A 33 -11.56 5.73 -13.37
N VAL A 34 -11.50 5.17 -12.17
CA VAL A 34 -10.29 5.06 -11.35
C VAL A 34 -9.66 3.69 -11.53
N MET A 35 -8.37 3.66 -11.82
CA MET A 35 -7.57 2.45 -11.88
C MET A 35 -6.42 2.54 -10.88
N ALA A 36 -6.13 1.47 -10.18
CA ALA A 36 -4.97 1.33 -9.31
C ALA A 36 -3.97 0.37 -9.96
N SER A 37 -2.68 0.71 -9.90
CA SER A 37 -1.61 -0.03 -10.58
C SER A 37 -1.44 -1.43 -10.04
N SER A 38 -1.40 -1.56 -8.71
CA SER A 38 -1.02 -2.77 -7.99
C SER A 38 -2.01 -3.11 -6.88
N TYR A 39 -1.91 -4.33 -6.37
CA TYR A 39 -2.82 -4.84 -5.35
C TYR A 39 -2.87 -4.00 -4.07
N PRO A 40 -1.73 -3.62 -3.44
CA PRO A 40 -1.76 -2.78 -2.23
C PRO A 40 -2.36 -1.40 -2.49
N VAL A 41 -2.01 -0.75 -3.61
CA VAL A 41 -2.59 0.55 -3.99
C VAL A 41 -4.10 0.44 -4.19
N TRP A 42 -4.55 -0.65 -4.81
CA TRP A 42 -5.98 -0.91 -5.01
C TRP A 42 -6.74 -1.12 -3.70
N LEU A 43 -6.17 -1.88 -2.74
CA LEU A 43 -6.77 -2.06 -1.42
C LEU A 43 -7.01 -0.73 -0.71
N LEU A 44 -5.97 0.12 -0.65
CA LEU A 44 -6.05 1.43 -0.01
C LEU A 44 -7.03 2.34 -0.74
N THR A 45 -7.00 2.36 -2.09
CA THR A 45 -7.93 3.17 -2.90
C THR A 45 -9.37 2.74 -2.68
N ARG A 46 -9.65 1.43 -2.67
CA ARG A 46 -10.99 0.89 -2.42
C ARG A 46 -11.52 1.31 -1.06
N ASP A 47 -10.68 1.26 -0.03
CA ASP A 47 -11.11 1.62 1.32
C ASP A 47 -11.29 3.15 1.47
N VAL A 48 -10.51 4.00 0.76
CA VAL A 48 -10.74 5.45 0.65
C VAL A 48 -12.07 5.77 -0.06
N THR A 49 -12.40 5.02 -1.11
CA THR A 49 -13.62 5.26 -1.92
C THR A 49 -14.86 4.54 -1.38
N ALA A 50 -14.75 3.83 -0.26
CA ALA A 50 -15.81 2.96 0.26
C ALA A 50 -17.17 3.65 0.51
N ARG A 51 -17.16 4.96 0.75
CA ARG A 51 -18.36 5.78 0.97
C ARG A 51 -18.75 6.64 -0.23
N THR A 52 -18.12 6.40 -1.40
CA THR A 52 -18.36 7.16 -2.64
C THR A 52 -18.84 6.20 -3.74
N PRO A 53 -20.16 5.89 -3.80
CA PRO A 53 -20.69 4.83 -4.68
C PRO A 53 -20.38 4.99 -6.17
N GLY A 54 -20.06 6.21 -6.63
CA GLY A 54 -19.69 6.48 -8.02
C GLY A 54 -18.22 6.21 -8.36
N LEU A 55 -17.38 5.91 -7.36
CA LEU A 55 -15.94 5.69 -7.53
C LEU A 55 -15.58 4.26 -7.11
N THR A 56 -15.64 3.33 -8.05
CA THR A 56 -15.18 1.95 -7.82
C THR A 56 -13.84 1.77 -8.54
N PRO A 57 -12.71 1.62 -7.80
CA PRO A 57 -11.42 1.46 -8.43
C PRO A 57 -11.27 0.07 -9.05
N GLU A 58 -10.70 0.02 -10.25
CA GLU A 58 -10.28 -1.22 -10.90
C GLU A 58 -8.80 -1.49 -10.62
N LEU A 59 -8.44 -2.75 -10.49
CA LEU A 59 -7.05 -3.20 -10.35
C LEU A 59 -6.44 -3.47 -11.73
N LEU A 60 -5.29 -2.85 -12.04
CA LEU A 60 -4.59 -3.05 -13.31
C LEU A 60 -3.89 -4.41 -13.36
N VAL A 61 -2.91 -4.61 -12.48
CA VAL A 61 -2.16 -5.86 -12.38
C VAL A 61 -2.93 -6.85 -11.51
N ALA A 62 -3.13 -8.07 -11.99
CA ALA A 62 -3.93 -9.07 -11.30
C ALA A 62 -3.46 -9.30 -9.86
N ALA A 63 -4.40 -9.48 -8.92
CA ALA A 63 -4.11 -9.71 -7.50
C ALA A 63 -3.19 -10.92 -7.22
N SER A 64 -3.11 -11.87 -8.14
CA SER A 64 -2.26 -13.07 -8.06
C SER A 64 -0.90 -12.92 -8.73
N ALA A 65 -0.59 -11.77 -9.32
CA ALA A 65 0.66 -11.58 -10.05
C ALA A 65 1.90 -11.44 -9.16
N GLY A 66 1.72 -11.21 -7.86
CA GLY A 66 2.84 -10.94 -6.96
C GLY A 66 3.37 -9.52 -7.10
N CYS A 67 4.67 -9.34 -6.87
CA CYS A 67 5.32 -8.05 -7.05
C CYS A 67 5.38 -7.69 -8.53
N PRO A 68 4.93 -6.49 -8.95
CA PRO A 68 4.76 -6.15 -10.36
C PRO A 68 6.01 -5.58 -11.04
N HIS A 69 7.21 -5.66 -10.44
CA HIS A 69 8.43 -5.09 -11.03
C HIS A 69 8.66 -5.59 -12.47
N ASP A 70 8.47 -6.89 -12.70
CA ASP A 70 8.68 -7.54 -13.99
C ASP A 70 7.40 -7.64 -14.83
N TYR A 71 6.34 -6.94 -14.43
CA TYR A 71 5.09 -7.00 -15.16
C TYR A 71 5.21 -6.39 -16.55
N THR A 72 4.75 -7.12 -17.55
CA THR A 72 4.68 -6.63 -18.94
C THR A 72 3.22 -6.31 -19.28
N LEU A 73 2.96 -5.06 -19.69
CA LEU A 73 1.63 -4.63 -20.12
C LEU A 73 1.14 -5.41 -21.32
N THR A 74 -0.06 -5.94 -21.22
CA THR A 74 -0.74 -6.57 -22.36
C THR A 74 -1.51 -5.51 -23.16
N PRO A 75 -1.87 -5.80 -24.44
CA PRO A 75 -2.76 -4.93 -25.21
C PRO A 75 -4.11 -4.66 -24.52
N ARG A 76 -4.59 -5.61 -23.72
CA ARG A 76 -5.81 -5.45 -22.91
C ARG A 76 -5.62 -4.42 -21.82
N ASP A 77 -4.47 -4.40 -21.16
CA ASP A 77 -4.17 -3.42 -20.11
C ASP A 77 -4.07 -2.01 -20.71
N MET A 78 -3.46 -1.86 -21.89
CA MET A 78 -3.44 -0.60 -22.62
C MET A 78 -4.85 -0.08 -22.96
N LEU A 79 -5.77 -0.96 -23.36
CA LEU A 79 -7.18 -0.59 -23.60
C LEU A 79 -7.86 -0.14 -22.31
N ARG A 80 -7.63 -0.83 -21.18
CA ARG A 80 -8.18 -0.47 -19.88
C ARG A 80 -7.65 0.88 -19.41
N LEU A 81 -6.33 1.11 -19.49
CA LEU A 81 -5.68 2.37 -19.16
C LEU A 81 -6.20 3.51 -20.02
N SER A 82 -6.32 3.32 -21.35
CA SER A 82 -6.80 4.36 -22.27
C SER A 82 -8.27 4.73 -22.04
N SER A 83 -9.05 3.83 -21.46
CA SER A 83 -10.46 4.07 -21.09
C SER A 83 -10.62 4.63 -19.68
N SER A 84 -9.55 4.70 -18.90
CA SER A 84 -9.56 5.22 -17.54
C SER A 84 -9.37 6.74 -17.53
N SER A 85 -9.90 7.40 -16.51
CA SER A 85 -9.73 8.85 -16.29
C SER A 85 -8.53 9.12 -15.40
N THR A 86 -8.26 8.20 -14.46
CA THR A 86 -7.25 8.36 -13.42
C THR A 86 -6.57 7.03 -13.15
N LEU A 87 -5.26 7.07 -13.03
CA LEU A 87 -4.43 5.98 -12.56
C LEU A 87 -3.80 6.38 -11.22
N ILE A 88 -3.91 5.52 -10.23
CA ILE A 88 -3.24 5.66 -8.94
C ILE A 88 -2.06 4.70 -8.95
N ILE A 89 -0.87 5.23 -8.78
CA ILE A 89 0.38 4.47 -8.75
C ILE A 89 0.96 4.44 -7.34
N ASN A 90 1.75 3.43 -7.07
CA ASN A 90 2.59 3.39 -5.89
C ASN A 90 3.64 4.50 -5.94
N GLY A 91 4.32 4.66 -7.07
CA GLY A 91 5.39 5.63 -7.27
C GLY A 91 6.78 5.05 -6.99
N ARG A 92 7.81 5.89 -7.01
CA ARG A 92 9.22 5.55 -6.78
C ARG A 92 9.75 4.41 -7.65
N GLY A 93 9.35 4.38 -8.92
CA GLY A 93 9.84 3.37 -9.87
C GLY A 93 9.17 2.00 -9.76
N PHE A 94 8.27 1.79 -8.77
CA PHE A 94 7.55 0.52 -8.62
C PHE A 94 6.81 0.09 -9.89
N GLU A 95 6.32 1.04 -10.66
CA GLU A 95 5.64 0.81 -11.94
C GLU A 95 6.51 1.23 -13.14
N ALA A 96 7.78 0.87 -13.16
CA ALA A 96 8.66 1.17 -14.30
C ALA A 96 8.09 0.67 -15.64
N PHE A 97 7.34 -0.45 -15.60
CA PHE A 97 6.64 -1.03 -16.75
C PHE A 97 5.56 -0.11 -17.36
N LEU A 98 5.10 0.93 -16.63
CA LEU A 98 4.11 1.90 -17.12
C LEU A 98 4.71 3.07 -17.90
N SER A 99 6.03 3.30 -17.85
CA SER A 99 6.64 4.52 -18.38
C SER A 99 6.26 4.81 -19.84
N SER A 100 6.43 3.84 -20.74
CA SER A 100 6.06 3.98 -22.15
C SER A 100 4.56 4.17 -22.38
N ALA A 101 3.71 3.58 -21.52
CA ALA A 101 2.26 3.75 -21.59
C ALA A 101 1.84 5.15 -21.19
N LEU A 102 2.41 5.69 -20.10
CA LEU A 102 2.13 7.03 -19.61
C LEU A 102 2.57 8.10 -20.61
N ASP A 103 3.66 7.86 -21.35
CA ASP A 103 4.10 8.74 -22.44
C ASP A 103 3.08 8.84 -23.56
N GLN A 104 2.33 7.81 -23.82
CA GLN A 104 1.28 7.77 -24.85
C GLN A 104 -0.07 8.30 -24.34
N LEU A 105 -0.37 8.13 -23.06
CA LEU A 105 -1.68 8.42 -22.44
C LEU A 105 -1.69 9.80 -21.73
N LYS A 106 -1.34 10.87 -22.43
CA LYS A 106 -1.22 12.24 -21.87
C LYS A 106 -2.49 12.83 -21.24
N LYS A 107 -3.66 12.21 -21.46
CA LYS A 107 -4.94 12.64 -20.86
C LYS A 107 -5.25 11.89 -19.56
N LEU A 108 -4.52 10.84 -19.26
CA LEU A 108 -4.68 10.07 -18.04
C LEU A 108 -4.11 10.87 -16.86
N SER A 109 -4.96 11.19 -15.88
CA SER A 109 -4.49 11.80 -14.63
C SER A 109 -3.77 10.75 -13.79
N VAL A 110 -2.62 11.09 -13.24
CA VAL A 110 -1.86 10.18 -12.38
C VAL A 110 -1.83 10.74 -10.96
N ILE A 111 -2.17 9.90 -9.99
CA ILE A 111 -2.02 10.17 -8.56
C ILE A 111 -0.88 9.29 -8.06
N ASP A 112 0.20 9.90 -7.62
CA ASP A 112 1.32 9.23 -6.97
C ASP A 112 1.00 9.08 -5.48
N ALA A 113 0.70 7.86 -5.04
CA ALA A 113 0.38 7.58 -3.66
C ALA A 113 1.60 7.76 -2.73
N GLY A 114 2.81 7.52 -3.21
CA GLY A 114 4.05 7.60 -2.44
C GLY A 114 4.78 8.94 -2.49
N GLY A 115 4.23 9.96 -3.17
CA GLY A 115 4.93 11.18 -3.56
C GLY A 115 5.72 11.90 -2.47
N ASN A 116 5.32 11.81 -1.19
CA ASN A 116 5.96 12.48 -0.05
C ASN A 116 6.64 11.50 0.93
N ILE A 117 6.77 10.23 0.58
CA ILE A 117 7.46 9.24 1.41
C ILE A 117 8.96 9.38 1.13
N PRO A 118 9.83 9.61 2.14
CA PRO A 118 11.28 9.68 1.93
C PRO A 118 11.84 8.33 1.45
N ALA A 119 13.05 8.29 0.95
CA ALA A 119 13.74 7.03 0.70
C ALA A 119 13.99 6.27 2.01
N LEU A 120 14.08 4.94 1.94
CA LEU A 120 14.60 4.16 3.07
C LEU A 120 16.06 4.60 3.26
N PRO A 121 16.50 4.89 4.49
CA PRO A 121 17.91 5.11 4.74
C PRO A 121 18.71 3.91 4.25
N GLU A 122 19.70 4.14 3.41
CA GLU A 122 20.68 3.11 3.07
C GLU A 122 21.49 2.83 4.32
N ASP A 123 21.76 1.56 4.62
CA ASP A 123 22.72 1.23 5.68
C ASP A 123 24.10 1.63 5.17
N ASP A 124 24.64 2.74 5.71
CA ASP A 124 25.96 3.32 5.35
C ASP A 124 27.16 2.40 5.67
N ASP A 125 26.94 1.15 6.06
CA ASP A 125 27.97 0.25 6.60
C ASP A 125 28.72 -0.60 5.56
N HIS A 126 28.58 -0.35 4.24
CA HIS A 126 29.26 -1.17 3.21
C HIS A 126 30.17 -0.41 2.24
N HIS A 127 30.72 0.75 2.65
CA HIS A 127 31.88 1.33 1.97
C HIS A 127 33.12 1.26 2.85
N ASP A 128 33.63 0.06 3.14
CA ASP A 128 35.02 -0.09 3.51
C ASP A 128 35.83 -0.37 2.23
N GLY A 129 36.67 0.61 1.91
CA GLY A 129 37.42 0.65 0.66
C GLY A 129 38.40 -0.52 0.55
N SER A 130 38.12 -1.40 -0.38
CA SER A 130 39.14 -2.23 -1.02
C SER A 130 38.81 -2.36 -2.49
N ASP A 131 39.67 -1.72 -3.30
CA ASP A 131 39.75 -1.90 -4.74
C ASP A 131 39.92 -3.38 -5.10
N HIS A 132 38.86 -4.05 -5.45
CA HIS A 132 38.93 -5.25 -6.29
C HIS A 132 37.84 -5.15 -7.35
N HIS A 133 38.31 -4.84 -8.57
CA HIS A 133 37.58 -5.05 -9.81
C HIS A 133 37.34 -6.57 -9.98
N ASP A 134 36.12 -7.02 -9.69
CA ASP A 134 35.59 -8.25 -10.25
C ASP A 134 34.20 -7.95 -10.81
N GLU A 135 34.08 -8.24 -12.10
CA GLU A 135 32.91 -7.97 -12.94
C GLU A 135 31.73 -8.86 -12.49
N HIS A 136 30.52 -8.27 -12.56
CA HIS A 136 29.19 -8.90 -12.38
C HIS A 136 28.65 -9.03 -10.94
N GLU A 137 28.49 -7.92 -10.25
CA GLU A 137 27.38 -7.79 -9.31
C GLU A 137 26.37 -6.81 -9.93
N HIS A 138 25.29 -7.34 -10.46
CA HIS A 138 24.11 -6.57 -10.84
C HIS A 138 23.38 -6.17 -9.54
N HIS A 139 23.89 -5.16 -8.84
CA HIS A 139 23.08 -4.43 -7.91
C HIS A 139 22.02 -3.69 -8.72
N HIS A 140 20.81 -4.17 -8.73
CA HIS A 140 19.67 -3.37 -9.18
C HIS A 140 19.49 -2.25 -8.17
N ASP A 141 20.34 -1.23 -8.26
CA ASP A 141 20.11 0.05 -7.61
C ASP A 141 18.74 0.53 -8.04
N HIS A 142 17.75 0.41 -7.16
CA HIS A 142 16.52 1.17 -7.32
C HIS A 142 16.91 2.65 -7.20
N PRO A 143 17.04 3.41 -8.29
CA PRO A 143 17.57 4.79 -8.25
C PRO A 143 16.70 5.71 -7.39
N HIS A 144 15.61 5.19 -6.88
CA HIS A 144 14.63 5.87 -6.03
C HIS A 144 14.48 5.22 -4.65
N GLY A 145 15.32 4.25 -4.28
CA GLY A 145 15.23 3.48 -3.03
C GLY A 145 14.09 2.44 -3.07
N ASN A 146 13.99 1.62 -2.02
CA ASN A 146 13.01 0.54 -1.92
C ASN A 146 11.56 1.07 -2.06
N PRO A 147 10.77 0.62 -3.06
CA PRO A 147 9.43 1.12 -3.31
C PRO A 147 8.32 0.40 -2.52
N HIS A 148 8.65 -0.59 -1.67
CA HIS A 148 7.66 -1.42 -0.97
C HIS A 148 7.12 -0.79 0.32
N TYR A 149 7.06 0.54 0.39
CA TYR A 149 6.60 1.25 1.59
C TYR A 149 5.13 0.96 1.95
N PHE A 150 4.34 0.42 1.03
CA PHE A 150 2.99 -0.07 1.34
C PHE A 150 2.98 -1.20 2.38
N SER A 151 4.09 -1.90 2.62
CA SER A 151 4.19 -2.94 3.65
C SER A 151 4.19 -2.35 5.07
N SER A 152 4.52 -1.07 5.25
CA SER A 152 4.43 -0.39 6.55
C SER A 152 3.10 0.36 6.72
N PRO A 153 2.33 0.09 7.79
CA PRO A 153 1.10 0.83 8.08
C PRO A 153 1.30 2.34 8.22
N ALA A 154 2.42 2.79 8.78
CA ALA A 154 2.73 4.21 8.91
C ALA A 154 2.93 4.89 7.54
N ARG A 155 3.55 4.19 6.59
CA ARG A 155 3.73 4.67 5.22
C ARG A 155 2.43 4.57 4.41
N ALA A 156 1.68 3.50 4.59
CA ALA A 156 0.35 3.35 3.99
C ALA A 156 -0.62 4.45 4.44
N ALA A 157 -0.49 4.98 5.66
CA ALA A 157 -1.25 6.15 6.10
C ALA A 157 -0.96 7.39 5.25
N VAL A 158 0.31 7.62 4.87
CA VAL A 158 0.69 8.70 3.93
C VAL A 158 0.11 8.45 2.55
N MET A 159 0.16 7.20 2.05
CA MET A 159 -0.44 6.84 0.77
C MET A 159 -1.94 7.12 0.74
N VAL A 160 -2.66 6.75 1.80
CA VAL A 160 -4.11 6.99 1.94
C VAL A 160 -4.42 8.48 1.86
N LYS A 161 -3.65 9.32 2.54
CA LYS A 161 -3.79 10.79 2.46
C LYS A 161 -3.60 11.30 1.03
N ASN A 162 -2.54 10.87 0.35
CA ASN A 162 -2.25 11.30 -1.02
C ASN A 162 -3.35 10.83 -2.00
N ILE A 163 -3.84 9.60 -1.86
CA ILE A 163 -4.95 9.05 -2.64
C ILE A 163 -6.22 9.87 -2.42
N ALA A 164 -6.58 10.14 -1.15
CA ALA A 164 -7.79 10.88 -0.81
C ALA A 164 -7.76 12.32 -1.35
N GLU A 165 -6.63 13.03 -1.21
CA GLU A 165 -6.47 14.40 -1.72
C GLU A 165 -6.44 14.43 -3.26
N GLY A 166 -5.76 13.48 -3.89
CA GLY A 166 -5.72 13.37 -5.35
C GLY A 166 -7.12 13.13 -5.93
N LEU A 167 -7.87 12.18 -5.39
CA LEU A 167 -9.24 11.90 -5.81
C LEU A 167 -10.20 13.07 -5.50
N ALA A 168 -10.05 13.71 -4.34
CA ALA A 168 -10.85 14.87 -3.97
C ALA A 168 -10.66 16.06 -4.94
N SER A 169 -9.46 16.21 -5.48
CA SER A 169 -9.16 17.24 -6.49
C SER A 169 -9.81 16.94 -7.82
N LEU A 170 -9.94 15.68 -8.21
CA LEU A 170 -10.54 15.22 -9.47
C LEU A 170 -12.06 15.07 -9.38
N ALA A 171 -12.62 14.89 -8.17
CA ALA A 171 -14.04 14.75 -7.90
C ALA A 171 -14.50 15.77 -6.85
N PRO A 172 -14.60 17.06 -7.17
CA PRO A 172 -14.92 18.11 -6.19
C PRO A 172 -16.25 17.90 -5.46
N GLY A 173 -17.24 17.29 -6.12
CA GLY A 173 -18.53 16.95 -5.52
C GLY A 173 -18.44 15.91 -4.40
N GLU A 174 -17.43 15.07 -4.42
CA GLU A 174 -17.19 13.99 -3.45
C GLU A 174 -16.04 14.32 -2.49
N ALA A 175 -15.39 15.47 -2.65
CA ALA A 175 -14.15 15.82 -1.96
C ALA A 175 -14.26 15.73 -0.43
N ALA A 176 -15.38 16.17 0.15
CA ALA A 176 -15.60 16.11 1.59
C ALA A 176 -15.66 14.68 2.12
N VAL A 177 -16.36 13.78 1.39
CA VAL A 177 -16.50 12.36 1.76
C VAL A 177 -15.18 11.63 1.61
N LEU A 178 -14.45 11.86 0.51
CA LEU A 178 -13.14 11.26 0.23
C LEU A 178 -12.11 11.63 1.30
N ARG A 179 -12.02 12.93 1.67
CA ARG A 179 -11.13 13.40 2.74
C ARG A 179 -11.51 12.83 4.10
N ALA A 180 -12.79 12.81 4.43
CA ALA A 180 -13.25 12.26 5.71
C ALA A 180 -12.94 10.76 5.82
N THR A 181 -13.24 9.98 4.77
CA THR A 181 -12.96 8.52 4.74
C THR A 181 -11.45 8.27 4.77
N GLY A 182 -10.67 9.04 4.01
CA GLY A 182 -9.21 8.97 4.01
C GLY A 182 -8.62 9.28 5.39
N SER A 183 -9.07 10.35 6.06
CA SER A 183 -8.58 10.72 7.39
C SER A 183 -8.92 9.69 8.47
N GLU A 184 -10.11 9.07 8.41
CA GLU A 184 -10.47 7.97 9.30
C GLU A 184 -9.57 6.75 9.10
N LEU A 185 -9.28 6.38 7.84
CA LEU A 185 -8.38 5.27 7.52
C LEU A 185 -6.95 5.58 7.91
N GLU A 186 -6.44 6.79 7.60
CA GLU A 186 -5.13 7.29 8.02
C GLU A 186 -4.95 7.15 9.54
N GLY A 187 -5.95 7.57 10.33
CA GLY A 187 -5.92 7.46 11.78
C GLY A 187 -5.84 6.02 12.29
N ARG A 188 -6.51 5.06 11.62
CA ARG A 188 -6.41 3.63 11.97
C ARG A 188 -5.05 3.04 11.60
N LEU A 189 -4.52 3.39 10.43
CA LEU A 189 -3.21 2.93 9.98
C LEU A 189 -2.08 3.48 10.85
N ASN A 190 -2.15 4.74 11.28
CA ASN A 190 -1.18 5.31 12.22
C ASN A 190 -1.16 4.57 13.55
N LYS A 191 -2.33 4.21 14.11
CA LYS A 191 -2.40 3.38 15.32
C LYS A 191 -1.75 2.01 15.12
N LEU A 192 -1.97 1.39 13.96
CA LEU A 192 -1.33 0.12 13.63
C LEU A 192 0.18 0.29 13.45
N GLY A 193 0.64 1.41 12.89
CA GLY A 193 2.06 1.79 12.84
C GLY A 193 2.70 1.91 14.23
N GLU A 194 1.96 2.48 15.20
CA GLU A 194 2.42 2.51 16.60
C GLU A 194 2.58 1.11 17.21
N GLU A 195 1.70 0.15 16.85
CA GLU A 195 1.87 -1.24 17.27
C GLU A 195 3.08 -1.91 16.62
N VAL A 196 3.34 -1.61 15.33
CA VAL A 196 4.57 -2.06 14.63
C VAL A 196 5.81 -1.51 15.34
N ALA A 197 5.85 -0.21 15.66
CA ALA A 197 7.00 0.42 16.33
C ALA A 197 7.31 -0.16 17.73
N LYS A 198 6.33 -0.79 18.39
CA LYS A 198 6.56 -1.45 19.69
C LYS A 198 7.37 -2.75 19.57
N LEU A 199 7.42 -3.36 18.39
CA LEU A 199 8.11 -4.63 18.16
C LEU A 199 9.62 -4.52 18.39
N GLY A 200 10.23 -3.37 18.08
CA GLY A 200 11.67 -3.15 18.24
C GLY A 200 12.18 -3.39 19.64
N LYS A 201 11.38 -3.08 20.67
CA LYS A 201 11.76 -3.34 22.07
C LYS A 201 11.88 -4.84 22.37
N SER A 202 11.02 -5.66 21.78
CA SER A 202 11.00 -7.10 21.99
C SER A 202 11.99 -7.84 21.08
N GLY A 203 12.34 -7.23 19.94
CA GLY A 203 13.22 -7.82 18.92
C GLY A 203 14.68 -7.35 19.00
N SER A 204 15.04 -6.60 20.05
CA SER A 204 16.42 -6.14 20.21
C SER A 204 17.40 -7.32 20.29
N GLY A 205 18.41 -7.32 19.41
CA GLY A 205 19.41 -8.38 19.32
C GLY A 205 18.97 -9.64 18.59
N VAL A 206 17.80 -9.62 17.93
CA VAL A 206 17.36 -10.67 17.01
C VAL A 206 17.68 -10.24 15.58
N ASP A 207 18.40 -11.08 14.85
CA ASP A 207 18.72 -10.87 13.45
C ASP A 207 17.62 -11.44 12.56
N PHE A 208 17.19 -10.68 11.55
CA PHE A 208 16.20 -11.13 10.57
C PHE A 208 16.82 -11.26 9.19
N ILE A 209 16.46 -12.33 8.49
CA ILE A 209 16.71 -12.47 7.05
C ILE A 209 15.36 -12.51 6.35
N LEU A 210 15.15 -11.59 5.41
CA LEU A 210 13.93 -11.53 4.62
C LEU A 210 14.08 -12.42 3.37
N GLN A 211 12.99 -13.07 2.97
CA GLN A 211 12.99 -13.82 1.71
C GLN A 211 13.10 -12.88 0.52
N HIS A 212 12.41 -11.75 0.58
CA HIS A 212 12.43 -10.68 -0.41
C HIS A 212 12.35 -9.32 0.31
N ASP A 213 12.78 -8.25 -0.33
CA ASP A 213 12.89 -6.92 0.29
C ASP A 213 11.54 -6.19 0.51
N ALA A 214 10.43 -6.80 0.13
CA ALA A 214 9.11 -6.20 0.22
C ALA A 214 8.68 -5.82 1.64
N LEU A 215 9.26 -6.45 2.68
CA LEU A 215 8.99 -6.13 4.08
C LEU A 215 10.01 -5.16 4.71
N SER A 216 11.00 -4.67 3.97
CA SER A 216 12.07 -3.81 4.52
C SER A 216 11.52 -2.58 5.25
N TRP A 217 10.52 -1.90 4.69
CA TRP A 217 9.89 -0.77 5.36
C TRP A 217 9.13 -1.14 6.64
N PHE A 218 8.49 -2.30 6.68
CA PHE A 218 7.84 -2.79 7.90
C PHE A 218 8.88 -3.01 9.00
N PHE A 219 10.00 -3.66 8.68
CA PHE A 219 11.08 -3.94 9.63
C PHE A 219 11.79 -2.66 10.08
N HIS A 220 12.05 -1.73 9.16
CA HIS A 220 12.60 -0.42 9.48
C HIS A 220 11.72 0.34 10.48
N ASP A 221 10.42 0.47 10.20
CA ASP A 221 9.49 1.20 11.07
C ASP A 221 9.19 0.44 12.38
N ALA A 222 9.43 -0.86 12.41
CA ALA A 222 9.42 -1.67 13.62
C ALA A 222 10.69 -1.50 14.48
N GLY A 223 11.77 -0.92 13.95
CA GLY A 223 13.08 -0.85 14.62
C GLY A 223 13.71 -2.24 14.80
N LEU A 224 13.48 -3.16 13.83
CA LEU A 224 14.03 -4.51 13.80
C LEU A 224 15.19 -4.60 12.80
N SER A 225 16.26 -5.28 13.17
CA SER A 225 17.49 -5.40 12.36
C SER A 225 17.30 -6.45 11.26
N VAL A 226 17.41 -6.05 9.99
CA VAL A 226 17.47 -6.95 8.84
C VAL A 226 18.93 -7.16 8.48
N MET A 227 19.42 -8.41 8.62
CA MET A 227 20.80 -8.79 8.34
C MET A 227 21.05 -9.00 6.84
N GLY A 228 20.02 -9.32 6.09
CA GLY A 228 20.10 -9.54 4.65
C GLY A 228 18.79 -9.99 4.03
N VAL A 229 18.79 -10.03 2.71
CA VAL A 229 17.67 -10.46 1.86
C VAL A 229 18.13 -11.69 1.07
N LEU A 230 17.25 -12.69 0.89
CA LEU A 230 17.57 -13.91 0.15
C LEU A 230 17.51 -13.69 -1.36
N GLN A 231 16.52 -12.94 -1.79
CA GLN A 231 16.21 -12.67 -3.20
C GLN A 231 15.96 -11.18 -3.35
N GLU A 232 16.77 -10.49 -4.11
CA GLU A 232 16.56 -9.08 -4.46
C GLU A 232 15.43 -8.96 -5.49
N GLU A 233 15.42 -9.86 -6.48
CA GLU A 233 14.36 -10.00 -7.46
C GLU A 233 13.52 -11.26 -7.20
N ALA A 234 12.22 -11.15 -7.43
CA ALA A 234 11.27 -12.22 -7.14
C ALA A 234 11.55 -13.53 -7.89
N ASP A 235 12.09 -13.42 -9.10
CA ASP A 235 12.33 -14.54 -10.02
C ASP A 235 13.75 -15.09 -9.97
N GLU A 236 14.70 -14.43 -9.26
CA GLU A 236 16.09 -14.88 -9.16
C GLU A 236 16.34 -15.67 -7.87
N PRO A 237 16.67 -16.98 -7.97
CA PRO A 237 17.03 -17.75 -6.78
C PRO A 237 18.39 -17.30 -6.25
N PRO A 238 18.57 -17.19 -4.91
CA PRO A 238 19.84 -16.80 -4.32
C PRO A 238 20.96 -17.77 -4.66
N SER A 239 22.17 -17.26 -4.87
CA SER A 239 23.33 -18.09 -5.12
C SER A 239 23.71 -18.92 -3.89
N ALA A 240 24.32 -20.09 -4.10
CA ALA A 240 24.80 -20.93 -2.99
C ALA A 240 25.85 -20.21 -2.12
N ALA A 241 26.64 -19.31 -2.73
CA ALA A 241 27.64 -18.50 -2.02
C ALA A 241 26.96 -17.47 -1.10
N ALA A 242 25.94 -16.76 -1.57
CA ALA A 242 25.14 -15.81 -0.77
C ALA A 242 24.47 -16.52 0.41
N LEU A 243 23.80 -17.66 0.17
CA LEU A 243 23.21 -18.47 1.22
C LEU A 243 24.24 -18.90 2.27
N GLY A 244 25.42 -19.37 1.85
CA GLY A 244 26.50 -19.77 2.74
C GLY A 244 27.06 -18.61 3.57
N ALA A 245 27.11 -17.41 3.03
CA ALA A 245 27.51 -16.20 3.75
C ALA A 245 26.49 -15.82 4.83
N LEU A 246 25.19 -15.85 4.50
CA LEU A 246 24.11 -15.58 5.45
C LEU A 246 24.10 -16.58 6.61
N VAL A 247 24.24 -17.89 6.32
CA VAL A 247 24.34 -18.93 7.37
C VAL A 247 25.50 -18.66 8.33
N LYS A 248 26.67 -18.25 7.80
CA LYS A 248 27.85 -17.97 8.64
C LYS A 248 27.69 -16.71 9.50
N LYS A 249 26.99 -15.69 9.01
CA LYS A 249 26.74 -14.45 9.75
C LYS A 249 25.67 -14.62 10.83
N MET A 250 24.65 -15.42 10.59
CA MET A 250 23.51 -15.59 11.49
C MET A 250 23.93 -16.41 12.73
N LYS A 251 23.89 -15.81 13.90
CA LYS A 251 24.19 -16.49 15.18
C LYS A 251 22.94 -16.99 15.90
N ALA A 252 21.90 -16.21 15.85
CA ALA A 252 20.56 -16.53 16.35
C ALA A 252 19.60 -15.59 15.64
N GLY A 253 18.62 -16.10 14.93
CA GLY A 253 17.77 -15.23 14.16
C GLY A 253 16.53 -15.90 13.62
N ILE A 254 15.82 -15.16 12.80
CA ILE A 254 14.55 -15.57 12.21
C ILE A 254 14.60 -15.31 10.71
N VAL A 255 14.30 -16.35 9.94
CA VAL A 255 14.09 -16.23 8.50
C VAL A 255 12.61 -15.92 8.27
N VAL A 256 12.36 -14.89 7.49
CA VAL A 256 11.01 -14.40 7.16
C VAL A 256 10.67 -14.80 5.74
N THR A 257 9.59 -15.58 5.58
CA THR A 257 9.03 -15.95 4.28
C THR A 257 7.82 -15.09 3.93
N GLU A 258 7.44 -15.12 2.68
CA GLU A 258 6.26 -14.42 2.15
C GLU A 258 5.33 -15.41 1.44
N PRO A 259 3.98 -15.27 1.57
CA PRO A 259 3.01 -16.24 1.03
C PRO A 259 3.10 -16.49 -0.47
N GLN A 260 3.58 -15.51 -1.24
CA GLN A 260 3.71 -15.59 -2.70
C GLN A 260 4.92 -16.42 -3.17
N PHE A 261 5.87 -16.73 -2.28
CA PHE A 261 7.08 -17.46 -2.63
C PHE A 261 7.11 -18.88 -2.07
N PRO A 262 7.79 -19.82 -2.75
CA PRO A 262 8.03 -21.15 -2.20
C PRO A 262 8.94 -21.10 -0.98
N GLU A 263 8.48 -21.61 0.17
CA GLU A 263 9.27 -21.62 1.43
C GLU A 263 10.51 -22.53 1.40
N ARG A 264 10.74 -23.32 0.36
CA ARG A 264 11.76 -24.38 0.37
C ARG A 264 13.17 -23.84 0.66
N VAL A 265 13.56 -22.75 0.02
CA VAL A 265 14.90 -22.14 0.19
C VAL A 265 15.04 -21.57 1.60
N ALA A 266 14.09 -20.74 2.01
CA ALA A 266 14.07 -20.11 3.33
C ALA A 266 14.05 -21.15 4.47
N ARG A 267 13.27 -22.23 4.31
CA ARG A 267 13.22 -23.34 5.26
C ARG A 267 14.55 -24.10 5.36
N SER A 268 15.25 -24.29 4.23
CA SER A 268 16.59 -24.91 4.23
C SER A 268 17.58 -24.02 4.96
N LEU A 269 17.60 -22.72 4.64
CA LEU A 269 18.47 -21.75 5.32
C LEU A 269 18.21 -21.72 6.83
N ALA A 270 16.95 -21.59 7.25
CA ALA A 270 16.59 -21.57 8.67
C ALA A 270 17.10 -22.83 9.40
N ARG A 271 16.91 -24.02 8.82
CA ARG A 271 17.41 -25.28 9.39
C ARG A 271 18.93 -25.30 9.48
N ASP A 272 19.63 -24.91 8.40
CA ASP A 272 21.09 -25.00 8.31
C ASP A 272 21.78 -23.95 9.21
N ALA A 273 21.11 -22.82 9.48
CA ALA A 273 21.53 -21.77 10.41
C ALA A 273 21.05 -22.01 11.87
N GLY A 274 20.19 -22.99 12.11
CA GLY A 274 19.56 -23.17 13.43
C GLY A 274 18.60 -22.02 13.80
N ALA A 275 18.04 -21.34 12.80
CA ALA A 275 17.19 -20.16 12.95
C ALA A 275 15.70 -20.51 13.00
N GLY A 276 14.91 -19.60 13.56
CA GLY A 276 13.45 -19.63 13.46
C GLY A 276 12.96 -19.37 12.03
N LEU A 277 11.73 -19.77 11.73
CA LEU A 277 11.06 -19.50 10.46
C LEU A 277 9.66 -18.93 10.72
N ILE A 278 9.33 -17.82 10.07
CA ILE A 278 8.02 -17.17 10.16
C ILE A 278 7.56 -16.73 8.77
N SER A 279 6.26 -16.78 8.51
CA SER A 279 5.67 -16.20 7.29
C SER A 279 4.95 -14.89 7.60
N LEU A 280 5.30 -13.82 6.88
CA LEU A 280 4.66 -12.51 6.95
C LEU A 280 4.20 -12.10 5.55
N ASP A 281 3.05 -11.47 5.46
CA ASP A 281 2.44 -11.07 4.19
C ASP A 281 2.66 -9.58 3.91
N PRO A 282 3.46 -9.21 2.90
CA PRO A 282 3.67 -7.81 2.50
C PRO A 282 2.47 -7.20 1.78
N LEU A 283 1.43 -7.99 1.46
CA LEU A 283 0.29 -7.60 0.62
C LEU A 283 0.65 -7.31 -0.86
N ALA A 284 1.76 -7.88 -1.36
CA ALA A 284 2.09 -7.79 -2.79
C ALA A 284 1.05 -8.52 -3.67
N SER A 285 0.37 -9.51 -3.11
CA SER A 285 -0.70 -10.28 -3.75
C SER A 285 -1.83 -10.58 -2.75
N GLY A 286 -2.92 -11.19 -3.21
CA GLY A 286 -4.00 -11.58 -2.32
C GLY A 286 -5.28 -12.03 -3.03
N PRO A 287 -6.39 -12.24 -2.30
CA PRO A 287 -7.65 -12.66 -2.90
C PRO A 287 -8.23 -11.57 -3.80
N ALA A 288 -8.89 -11.99 -4.89
CA ALA A 288 -9.53 -11.06 -5.84
C ALA A 288 -10.69 -10.26 -5.21
N ASN A 289 -11.35 -10.80 -4.19
CA ASN A 289 -12.47 -10.17 -3.49
C ASN A 289 -12.22 -10.14 -1.97
N PRO A 290 -11.25 -9.34 -1.48
CA PRO A 290 -10.98 -9.26 -0.06
C PRO A 290 -12.10 -8.51 0.67
N PRO A 291 -12.36 -8.81 1.97
CA PRO A 291 -13.27 -8.02 2.77
C PRO A 291 -12.79 -6.58 2.96
N ALA A 292 -13.66 -5.68 3.39
CA ALA A 292 -13.26 -4.33 3.81
C ALA A 292 -12.24 -4.42 4.96
N GLY A 293 -11.28 -3.49 4.99
CA GLY A 293 -10.21 -3.48 5.99
C GLY A 293 -9.23 -4.65 5.88
N TYR A 294 -9.13 -5.26 4.70
CA TYR A 294 -8.23 -6.41 4.48
C TYR A 294 -6.76 -6.05 4.73
N TYR A 295 -6.35 -4.84 4.31
CA TYR A 295 -5.01 -4.33 4.58
C TYR A 295 -4.69 -4.35 6.10
N GLU A 296 -5.55 -3.74 6.89
CA GLU A 296 -5.38 -3.63 8.35
C GLU A 296 -5.35 -5.01 9.01
N LYS A 297 -6.22 -5.92 8.56
CA LYS A 297 -6.27 -7.30 9.05
C LYS A 297 -4.95 -8.05 8.83
N VAL A 298 -4.38 -7.94 7.64
CA VAL A 298 -3.12 -8.65 7.30
C VAL A 298 -1.96 -8.05 8.10
N MET A 299 -1.84 -6.72 8.17
CA MET A 299 -0.78 -6.08 8.94
C MET A 299 -0.90 -6.37 10.45
N ALA A 300 -2.10 -6.40 11.01
CA ALA A 300 -2.33 -6.82 12.40
C ALA A 300 -1.92 -8.29 12.63
N SER A 301 -2.16 -9.16 11.65
CA SER A 301 -1.70 -10.56 11.70
C SER A 301 -0.17 -10.67 11.70
N ASN A 302 0.52 -9.85 10.90
CA ASN A 302 1.98 -9.78 10.89
C ASN A 302 2.53 -9.33 12.26
N VAL A 303 1.94 -8.28 12.86
CA VAL A 303 2.30 -7.81 14.20
C VAL A 303 2.11 -8.92 15.24
N ALA A 304 0.97 -9.62 15.20
CA ALA A 304 0.69 -10.71 16.14
C ALA A 304 1.67 -11.89 15.99
N ALA A 305 2.01 -12.26 14.74
CA ALA A 305 2.95 -13.33 14.45
C ALA A 305 4.37 -12.98 14.95
N LEU A 306 4.86 -11.77 14.69
CA LEU A 306 6.15 -11.28 15.20
C LEU A 306 6.16 -11.20 16.74
N THR A 307 5.12 -10.64 17.35
CA THR A 307 5.00 -10.57 18.80
C THR A 307 5.11 -11.95 19.45
N LYS A 308 4.48 -12.95 18.83
CA LYS A 308 4.54 -14.34 19.31
C LYS A 308 5.95 -14.91 19.22
N VAL A 309 6.60 -14.84 18.05
CA VAL A 309 7.91 -15.45 17.84
C VAL A 309 8.99 -14.77 18.66
N LEU A 310 8.94 -13.43 18.81
CA LEU A 310 9.87 -12.67 19.64
C LEU A 310 9.75 -13.03 21.14
N ARG A 311 8.53 -13.25 21.62
CA ARG A 311 8.30 -13.71 23.00
C ARG A 311 8.75 -15.15 23.23
N ASP A 312 8.51 -16.04 22.27
CA ASP A 312 8.82 -17.47 22.40
C ASP A 312 10.32 -17.73 22.20
N GLY A 313 11.03 -16.90 21.42
CA GLY A 313 12.49 -16.94 21.24
C GLY A 313 13.28 -16.30 22.38
N ALA A 314 12.65 -15.51 23.26
CA ALA A 314 13.27 -14.94 24.45
C ALA A 314 13.38 -15.92 25.63
N LYS A 315 12.99 -17.19 25.44
CA LYS A 315 13.17 -18.31 26.39
C LYS A 315 14.30 -19.22 25.95
#